data_5bd55e91d4cf8d8f935b07e536d038fa
#
_entry.id   5bd55e91d4cf8d8f935b07e536d038fa
#
_cell.length_a   1.000
_cell.length_b   1.000
_cell.length_c   1.000
_cell.angle_alpha   90.00
_cell.angle_beta   90.00
_cell.angle_gamma   90.00
#
_symmetry.space_group_name_H-M   'P 1'
#
loop_
_entity.id
_entity.type
_entity.pdbx_description
1 polymer ?
#
loop_
_entity_poly.entity_id
_entity_poly.type
_entity_poly.pdbx_seq_one_letter_code
_entity_poly.pdbx_strand_id
1 'polypeptide(L)'
;IWHPERFGLAQLHQLRGRVGRSGAQGRATLLLEEGADLGEDALSRLSTLVESDRLGSGLAISVRDLDLRGGGDIAGDDQAGHMRVIGVGLYQKLLAGAVAELGKKPSPFPQQTILQLDTAATIPANYVSDPATRLNLYAKLSRASSLLEIDDLKEEFEDRFGELPSEVLILLRTSRVQLSAARLGISKLEAGPKALALTFTPKTPAKVLAHLTKKAGAVRRDDRLIFQVSSGTGEKQLEQFEQILAEANTSMR
;
A
#
# COMPACT_ATOMS: atom_id res chain seq x y z
N ILE A 1 7.83 35.97 0.57
CA ILE A 1 8.20 35.27 1.81
C ILE A 1 9.72 35.35 1.92
N TRP A 2 10.20 35.96 2.98
CA TRP A 2 11.64 36.10 3.29
C TRP A 2 12.06 34.95 4.17
N HIS A 3 13.26 34.39 3.96
CA HIS A 3 13.76 33.20 4.66
C HIS A 3 12.81 32.00 4.64
N PRO A 4 12.35 31.56 3.45
CA PRO A 4 11.37 30.47 3.36
C PRO A 4 11.91 29.13 3.89
N GLU A 5 13.23 28.95 3.96
CA GLU A 5 13.90 27.78 4.50
C GLU A 5 13.61 27.51 5.99
N ARG A 6 13.20 28.57 6.73
CA ARG A 6 12.86 28.49 8.16
C ARG A 6 11.42 28.04 8.41
N PHE A 7 10.60 27.97 7.36
CA PHE A 7 9.20 27.56 7.48
C PHE A 7 9.03 26.09 7.10
N GLY A 8 8.08 25.43 7.77
CA GLY A 8 7.61 24.10 7.37
C GLY A 8 6.78 24.19 6.08
N LEU A 9 6.70 23.09 5.34
CA LEU A 9 5.99 22.99 4.07
C LEU A 9 4.51 23.39 4.20
N ALA A 10 3.83 22.95 5.27
CA ALA A 10 2.44 23.31 5.56
C ALA A 10 2.26 24.81 5.80
N GLN A 11 3.20 25.45 6.52
CA GLN A 11 3.17 26.90 6.77
C GLN A 11 3.34 27.69 5.47
N LEU A 12 4.30 27.30 4.64
CA LEU A 12 4.52 27.91 3.32
C LEU A 12 3.29 27.76 2.42
N HIS A 13 2.66 26.60 2.44
CA HIS A 13 1.42 26.36 1.69
C HIS A 13 0.28 27.25 2.17
N GLN A 14 0.11 27.44 3.49
CA GLN A 14 -0.90 28.35 4.05
C GLN A 14 -0.62 29.80 3.67
N LEU A 15 0.64 30.24 3.71
CA LEU A 15 1.03 31.59 3.30
C LEU A 15 0.75 31.80 1.81
N ARG A 16 1.09 30.85 0.95
CA ARG A 16 0.75 30.86 -0.48
C ARG A 16 -0.77 30.93 -0.70
N GLY A 17 -1.54 30.16 0.08
CA GLY A 17 -3.00 30.14 0.00
C GLY A 17 -3.69 31.45 0.39
N ARG A 18 -2.95 32.44 0.89
CA ARG A 18 -3.47 33.81 1.15
C ARG A 18 -3.47 34.71 -0.09
N VAL A 19 -2.79 34.26 -1.16
CA VAL A 19 -2.67 35.00 -2.43
C VAL A 19 -3.59 34.36 -3.47
N GLY A 20 -4.18 35.19 -4.36
CA GLY A 20 -4.98 34.71 -5.50
C GLY A 20 -6.39 34.25 -5.13
N ARG A 21 -7.01 34.86 -4.14
CA ARG A 21 -8.42 34.61 -3.76
C ARG A 21 -9.39 35.22 -4.76
N SER A 22 -10.60 34.64 -4.89
CA SER A 22 -11.69 35.16 -5.71
C SER A 22 -11.40 35.20 -7.22
N GLY A 23 -10.62 34.24 -7.74
CA GLY A 23 -10.34 34.13 -9.18
C GLY A 23 -9.24 35.08 -9.69
N ALA A 24 -8.65 35.89 -8.84
CA ALA A 24 -7.50 36.73 -9.22
C ALA A 24 -6.21 35.91 -9.23
N GLN A 25 -5.40 36.08 -10.28
CA GLN A 25 -4.07 35.46 -10.34
C GLN A 25 -3.15 36.16 -9.34
N GLY A 26 -2.65 35.39 -8.37
CA GLY A 26 -1.71 35.88 -7.37
C GLY A 26 -0.31 35.32 -7.58
N ARG A 27 0.72 36.04 -7.12
CA ARG A 27 2.11 35.56 -7.14
C ARG A 27 2.67 35.52 -5.72
N ALA A 28 3.23 34.36 -5.33
CA ALA A 28 4.00 34.23 -4.11
C ALA A 28 5.48 34.06 -4.47
N THR A 29 6.34 34.96 -4.00
CA THR A 29 7.78 34.91 -4.26
C THR A 29 8.51 34.47 -3.00
N LEU A 30 9.40 33.49 -3.15
CA LEU A 30 10.29 33.00 -2.09
C LEU A 30 11.65 33.69 -2.25
N LEU A 31 12.11 34.38 -1.23
CA LEU A 31 13.36 35.15 -1.22
C LEU A 31 14.36 34.45 -0.30
N LEU A 32 15.46 34.00 -0.86
CA LEU A 32 16.60 33.40 -0.18
C LEU A 32 17.75 34.40 -0.10
N GLU A 33 18.59 34.30 0.91
CA GLU A 33 19.85 35.05 0.95
C GLU A 33 20.82 34.51 -0.09
N GLU A 34 21.59 35.40 -0.69
CA GLU A 34 22.62 35.04 -1.64
C GLU A 34 23.72 34.23 -0.93
N GLY A 35 24.01 33.02 -1.44
CA GLY A 35 24.98 32.10 -0.82
C GLY A 35 24.47 31.31 0.39
N ALA A 36 23.15 31.34 0.69
CA ALA A 36 22.59 30.52 1.75
C ALA A 36 22.81 29.02 1.46
N ASP A 37 23.47 28.32 2.37
CA ASP A 37 23.62 26.87 2.31
C ASP A 37 22.31 26.23 2.78
N LEU A 38 21.52 25.77 1.82
CA LEU A 38 20.25 25.10 2.09
C LEU A 38 20.50 23.59 2.21
N GLY A 39 20.26 23.05 3.40
CA GLY A 39 20.25 21.61 3.56
C GLY A 39 19.25 20.90 2.61
N GLU A 40 19.51 19.64 2.28
CA GLU A 40 18.69 18.83 1.35
C GLU A 40 17.19 18.86 1.69
N ASP A 41 16.85 18.81 2.98
CA ASP A 41 15.46 18.87 3.45
C ASP A 41 14.78 20.22 3.14
N ALA A 42 15.50 21.33 3.27
CA ALA A 42 14.98 22.65 2.96
C ALA A 42 14.75 22.81 1.45
N LEU A 43 15.70 22.37 0.63
CA LEU A 43 15.57 22.34 -0.83
C LEU A 43 14.39 21.47 -1.28
N SER A 44 14.23 20.29 -0.70
CA SER A 44 13.12 19.38 -1.01
C SER A 44 11.76 20.01 -0.66
N ARG A 45 11.63 20.71 0.46
CA ARG A 45 10.40 21.44 0.84
C ARG A 45 10.07 22.57 -0.13
N LEU A 46 11.06 23.39 -0.48
CA LEU A 46 10.87 24.54 -1.36
C LEU A 46 10.54 24.12 -2.80
N SER A 47 11.23 23.08 -3.35
CA SER A 47 10.93 22.53 -4.67
C SER A 47 9.51 21.95 -4.72
N THR A 48 9.11 21.19 -3.69
CA THR A 48 7.75 20.65 -3.57
C THR A 48 6.68 21.75 -3.62
N LEU A 49 6.92 22.88 -2.95
CA LEU A 49 5.99 24.00 -2.96
C LEU A 49 5.88 24.65 -4.35
N VAL A 50 7.01 24.80 -5.06
CA VAL A 50 7.05 25.39 -6.41
C VAL A 50 6.38 24.47 -7.43
N GLU A 51 6.67 23.17 -7.38
CA GLU A 51 6.09 22.18 -8.31
C GLU A 51 4.58 21.97 -8.11
N SER A 52 4.10 22.21 -6.88
CA SER A 52 2.69 22.02 -6.52
C SER A 52 1.81 23.24 -6.85
N ASP A 53 1.96 23.85 -8.01
CA ASP A 53 1.29 25.10 -8.39
C ASP A 53 -0.23 24.96 -8.69
N ARG A 54 -0.79 23.77 -8.64
CA ARG A 54 -2.22 23.55 -8.93
C ARG A 54 -3.09 23.74 -7.70
N LEU A 55 -4.23 24.43 -7.88
CA LEU A 55 -5.32 24.49 -6.92
C LEU A 55 -5.77 23.07 -6.53
N GLY A 56 -5.81 22.79 -5.22
CA GLY A 56 -6.16 21.46 -4.70
C GLY A 56 -4.97 20.59 -4.27
N SER A 57 -3.73 21.04 -4.46
CA SER A 57 -2.52 20.32 -4.03
C SER A 57 -2.31 20.26 -2.50
N GLY A 58 -3.20 20.91 -1.71
CA GLY A 58 -3.07 20.99 -0.25
C GLY A 58 -2.95 19.63 0.44
N LEU A 59 -3.71 18.64 -0.03
CA LEU A 59 -3.63 17.28 0.51
C LEU A 59 -2.28 16.63 0.17
N ALA A 60 -1.81 16.76 -1.07
CA ALA A 60 -0.52 16.21 -1.50
C ALA A 60 0.65 16.88 -0.76
N ILE A 61 0.56 18.19 -0.51
CA ILE A 61 1.55 18.94 0.27
C ILE A 61 1.51 18.52 1.75
N SER A 62 0.33 18.32 2.34
CA SER A 62 0.21 17.85 3.73
C SER A 62 0.76 16.45 3.90
N VAL A 63 0.56 15.56 2.93
CA VAL A 63 1.13 14.22 2.89
C VAL A 63 2.66 14.31 2.79
N ARG A 64 3.19 15.15 1.92
CA ARG A 64 4.63 15.35 1.75
C ARG A 64 5.29 15.99 2.97
N ASP A 65 4.60 16.95 3.64
CA ASP A 65 5.06 17.55 4.89
C ASP A 65 5.15 16.51 6.02
N LEU A 66 4.18 15.60 6.07
CA LEU A 66 4.17 14.46 6.99
C LEU A 66 5.35 13.49 6.73
N ASP A 67 5.62 13.22 5.45
CA ASP A 67 6.75 12.38 5.03
C ASP A 67 8.10 13.02 5.38
N LEU A 68 8.26 14.33 5.14
CA LEU A 68 9.49 15.09 5.42
C LEU A 68 9.75 15.26 6.91
N ARG A 69 8.71 15.40 7.73
CA ARG A 69 8.82 15.47 9.19
C ARG A 69 9.04 14.12 9.85
N GLY A 70 9.04 13.04 9.08
CA GLY A 70 9.22 11.68 9.60
C GLY A 70 8.02 11.16 10.39
N GLY A 71 6.87 11.86 10.39
CA GLY A 71 5.64 11.44 11.09
C GLY A 71 5.78 11.34 12.63
N GLY A 72 6.98 11.61 13.19
CA GLY A 72 7.32 11.32 14.57
C GLY A 72 6.62 12.20 15.62
N ASP A 73 6.32 13.44 15.29
CA ASP A 73 5.79 14.41 16.28
C ASP A 73 4.29 14.28 16.58
N ILE A 74 3.53 13.52 15.79
CA ILE A 74 2.06 13.41 15.95
C ILE A 74 1.65 12.10 16.62
N ALA A 75 2.49 11.07 16.61
CA ALA A 75 2.07 9.72 16.97
C ALA A 75 2.99 8.95 17.95
N GLY A 76 3.99 9.58 18.53
CA GLY A 76 5.00 8.90 19.37
C GLY A 76 5.96 8.03 18.55
N ASP A 77 7.18 7.84 19.08
CA ASP A 77 8.29 7.17 18.37
C ASP A 77 7.98 5.76 17.83
N ASP A 78 7.10 5.01 18.50
CA ASP A 78 6.73 3.66 18.08
C ASP A 78 5.80 3.61 16.86
N GLN A 79 5.03 4.67 16.57
CA GLN A 79 4.10 4.72 15.44
C GLN A 79 4.72 5.31 14.17
N ALA A 80 5.75 6.13 14.30
CA ALA A 80 6.50 6.70 13.16
C ALA A 80 7.19 5.61 12.32
N GLY A 81 7.68 4.55 12.96
CA GLY A 81 8.25 3.39 12.29
C GLY A 81 7.26 2.68 11.38
N HIS A 82 6.01 2.55 11.81
CA HIS A 82 4.95 1.86 11.05
C HIS A 82 4.46 2.67 9.84
N MET A 83 4.40 4.00 9.91
CA MET A 83 4.02 4.84 8.76
C MET A 83 5.10 4.86 7.68
N ARG A 84 6.37 4.79 8.06
CA ARG A 84 7.49 4.68 7.13
C ARG A 84 7.50 3.36 6.36
N VAL A 85 7.06 2.27 7.01
CA VAL A 85 6.97 0.93 6.42
C VAL A 85 5.68 0.73 5.62
N ILE A 86 4.59 1.32 6.08
CA ILE A 86 3.23 1.04 5.58
C ILE A 86 2.83 1.99 4.44
N GLY A 87 3.39 3.20 4.37
CA GLY A 87 3.04 4.22 3.38
C GLY A 87 1.67 4.88 3.64
N VAL A 88 1.55 6.15 3.21
CA VAL A 88 0.37 7.00 3.46
C VAL A 88 -0.92 6.40 2.89
N GLY A 89 -0.84 5.69 1.77
CA GLY A 89 -2.01 5.06 1.13
C GLY A 89 -2.65 3.97 1.99
N LEU A 90 -1.84 3.15 2.65
CA LEU A 90 -2.34 2.12 3.56
C LEU A 90 -2.83 2.73 4.87
N TYR A 91 -2.17 3.77 5.39
CA TYR A 91 -2.65 4.50 6.55
C TYR A 91 -4.04 5.12 6.31
N GLN A 92 -4.24 5.80 5.18
CA GLN A 92 -5.54 6.34 4.79
C GLN A 92 -6.62 5.25 4.66
N LYS A 93 -6.24 4.09 4.14
CA LYS A 93 -7.12 2.93 4.01
C LYS A 93 -7.51 2.35 5.38
N LEU A 94 -6.55 2.19 6.28
CA LEU A 94 -6.79 1.73 7.64
C LEU A 94 -7.64 2.74 8.43
N LEU A 95 -7.37 4.03 8.29
CA LEU A 95 -8.15 5.09 8.91
C LEU A 95 -9.59 5.12 8.40
N ALA A 96 -9.79 5.06 7.08
CA ALA A 96 -11.13 5.01 6.49
C ALA A 96 -11.89 3.72 6.88
N GLY A 97 -11.18 2.60 7.00
CA GLY A 97 -11.73 1.35 7.52
C GLY A 97 -12.19 1.48 8.98
N ALA A 98 -11.34 2.03 9.84
CA ALA A 98 -11.65 2.25 11.25
C ALA A 98 -12.83 3.23 11.44
N VAL A 99 -12.87 4.32 10.68
CA VAL A 99 -13.99 5.28 10.68
C VAL A 99 -15.30 4.62 10.22
N ALA A 100 -15.23 3.78 9.19
CA ALA A 100 -16.40 3.04 8.71
C ALA A 100 -16.92 2.04 9.76
N GLU A 101 -16.00 1.34 10.45
CA GLU A 101 -16.31 0.39 11.51
C GLU A 101 -16.97 1.09 12.72
N LEU A 102 -16.41 2.21 13.19
CA LEU A 102 -16.99 3.04 14.23
C LEU A 102 -18.35 3.62 13.83
N GLY A 103 -18.51 3.98 12.55
CA GLY A 103 -19.77 4.49 12.00
C GLY A 103 -20.79 3.42 11.64
N LYS A 104 -20.51 2.13 11.86
CA LYS A 104 -21.32 0.98 11.43
C LYS A 104 -21.69 1.03 9.95
N LYS A 105 -20.84 1.65 9.12
CA LYS A 105 -21.00 1.71 7.67
C LYS A 105 -20.14 0.63 7.03
N PRO A 106 -20.54 0.09 5.86
CA PRO A 106 -19.66 -0.82 5.13
C PRO A 106 -18.37 -0.08 4.77
N SER A 107 -17.23 -0.76 4.93
CA SER A 107 -15.93 -0.20 4.55
C SER A 107 -15.97 0.20 3.07
N PRO A 108 -15.52 1.42 2.71
CA PRO A 108 -15.43 1.85 1.32
C PRO A 108 -14.39 1.07 0.52
N PHE A 109 -13.55 0.29 1.21
CA PHE A 109 -12.55 -0.56 0.59
C PHE A 109 -12.95 -2.03 0.70
N PRO A 110 -12.72 -2.84 -0.36
CA PRO A 110 -12.91 -4.27 -0.25
C PRO A 110 -12.05 -4.83 0.89
N GLN A 111 -12.60 -5.75 1.67
CA GLN A 111 -11.85 -6.45 2.71
C GLN A 111 -10.64 -7.12 2.05
N GLN A 112 -9.44 -6.65 2.36
CA GLN A 112 -8.22 -7.28 1.87
C GLN A 112 -7.86 -8.45 2.77
N THR A 113 -7.52 -9.56 2.13
CA THR A 113 -6.94 -10.70 2.83
C THR A 113 -5.56 -10.33 3.37
N ILE A 114 -5.33 -10.55 4.65
CA ILE A 114 -4.01 -10.43 5.25
C ILE A 114 -3.18 -11.64 4.81
N LEU A 115 -2.04 -11.43 4.19
CA LEU A 115 -1.09 -12.48 3.87
C LEU A 115 0.16 -12.32 4.74
N GLN A 116 0.43 -13.34 5.56
CA GLN A 116 1.66 -13.46 6.35
C GLN A 116 2.55 -14.51 5.72
N LEU A 117 3.57 -14.05 5.03
CA LEU A 117 4.52 -14.86 4.28
C LEU A 117 5.92 -14.25 4.43
N ASP A 118 6.91 -15.08 4.71
CA ASP A 118 8.30 -14.65 4.81
C ASP A 118 8.94 -14.64 3.41
N THR A 119 8.73 -13.54 2.68
CA THR A 119 9.29 -13.35 1.33
C THR A 119 9.51 -11.87 1.02
N ALA A 120 10.52 -11.60 0.19
CA ALA A 120 10.85 -10.26 -0.25
C ALA A 120 9.92 -9.81 -1.40
N ALA A 121 8.77 -9.25 -1.06
CA ALA A 121 7.79 -8.70 -2.00
C ALA A 121 7.91 -7.17 -2.04
N THR A 122 8.88 -6.65 -2.80
CA THR A 122 9.18 -5.22 -2.83
C THR A 122 9.47 -4.73 -4.26
N ILE A 123 9.40 -3.41 -4.47
CA ILE A 123 9.91 -2.76 -5.68
C ILE A 123 11.32 -2.26 -5.36
N PRO A 124 12.39 -2.90 -5.89
CA PRO A 124 13.77 -2.52 -5.59
C PRO A 124 14.10 -1.11 -6.07
N ALA A 125 14.95 -0.39 -5.33
CA ALA A 125 15.36 0.97 -5.67
C ALA A 125 16.23 1.04 -6.95
N ASN A 126 16.93 -0.04 -7.27
CA ASN A 126 17.69 -0.16 -8.52
C ASN A 126 16.81 -0.41 -9.75
N TYR A 127 15.58 -0.92 -9.56
CA TYR A 127 14.61 -1.12 -10.63
C TYR A 127 13.77 0.14 -10.87
N VAL A 128 13.24 0.75 -9.82
CA VAL A 128 12.55 2.04 -9.89
C VAL A 128 13.25 2.99 -8.92
N SER A 129 14.12 3.86 -9.43
CA SER A 129 14.99 4.72 -8.62
C SER A 129 14.21 5.82 -7.88
N ASP A 130 13.16 6.38 -8.51
CA ASP A 130 12.37 7.46 -7.90
C ASP A 130 11.42 6.95 -6.80
N PRO A 131 11.57 7.42 -5.54
CA PRO A 131 10.72 7.00 -4.43
C PRO A 131 9.25 7.34 -4.60
N ALA A 132 8.92 8.48 -5.23
CA ALA A 132 7.55 8.91 -5.45
C ALA A 132 6.85 7.99 -6.46
N THR A 133 7.55 7.59 -7.51
CA THR A 133 7.07 6.61 -8.49
C THR A 133 6.84 5.25 -7.84
N ARG A 134 7.78 4.76 -6.99
CA ARG A 134 7.57 3.51 -6.24
C ARG A 134 6.32 3.56 -5.37
N LEU A 135 6.11 4.66 -4.64
CA LEU A 135 4.94 4.84 -3.79
C LEU A 135 3.63 4.83 -4.62
N ASN A 136 3.62 5.49 -5.77
CA ASN A 136 2.48 5.48 -6.68
C ASN A 136 2.16 4.07 -7.20
N LEU A 137 3.18 3.28 -7.55
CA LEU A 137 3.01 1.89 -7.99
C LEU A 137 2.44 1.00 -6.88
N TYR A 138 2.94 1.12 -5.64
CA TYR A 138 2.33 0.45 -4.48
C TYR A 138 0.88 0.89 -4.26
N ALA A 139 0.58 2.17 -4.39
CA ALA A 139 -0.78 2.68 -4.25
C ALA A 139 -1.73 2.15 -5.34
N LYS A 140 -1.27 2.06 -6.59
CA LYS A 140 -2.02 1.43 -7.69
C LYS A 140 -2.30 -0.04 -7.38
N LEU A 141 -1.26 -0.80 -6.99
CA LEU A 141 -1.39 -2.21 -6.67
C LEU A 141 -2.35 -2.46 -5.50
N SER A 142 -2.30 -1.61 -4.47
CA SER A 142 -3.20 -1.71 -3.31
C SER A 142 -4.66 -1.39 -3.62
N ARG A 143 -4.94 -0.67 -4.71
CA ARG A 143 -6.29 -0.32 -5.18
C ARG A 143 -6.83 -1.32 -6.18
N ALA A 144 -5.99 -2.17 -6.75
CA ALA A 144 -6.42 -3.17 -7.72
C ALA A 144 -7.56 -4.03 -7.15
N SER A 145 -8.66 -4.10 -7.89
CA SER A 145 -9.89 -4.79 -7.53
C SER A 145 -10.16 -6.01 -8.39
N SER A 146 -9.40 -6.17 -9.47
CA SER A 146 -9.49 -7.28 -10.40
C SER A 146 -8.12 -7.86 -10.74
N LEU A 147 -8.09 -9.13 -11.18
CA LEU A 147 -6.85 -9.76 -11.65
C LEU A 147 -6.33 -9.09 -12.93
N LEU A 148 -7.25 -8.59 -13.78
CA LEU A 148 -6.90 -7.85 -14.98
C LEU A 148 -6.12 -6.56 -14.65
N GLU A 149 -6.55 -5.81 -13.65
CA GLU A 149 -5.81 -4.61 -13.20
C GLU A 149 -4.40 -4.94 -12.70
N ILE A 150 -4.19 -6.13 -12.12
CA ILE A 150 -2.85 -6.58 -11.74
C ILE A 150 -2.03 -6.97 -12.97
N ASP A 151 -2.67 -7.55 -14.00
CA ASP A 151 -2.01 -7.87 -15.27
C ASP A 151 -1.63 -6.59 -16.03
N ASP A 152 -2.52 -5.60 -16.10
CA ASP A 152 -2.25 -4.28 -16.67
C ASP A 152 -1.08 -3.59 -15.95
N LEU A 153 -1.02 -3.70 -14.61
CA LEU A 153 0.10 -3.17 -13.83
C LEU A 153 1.42 -3.89 -14.13
N LYS A 154 1.36 -5.21 -14.35
CA LYS A 154 2.54 -5.98 -14.76
C LYS A 154 3.08 -5.46 -16.09
N GLU A 155 2.21 -5.26 -17.08
CA GLU A 155 2.59 -4.67 -18.37
C GLU A 155 3.15 -3.25 -18.21
N GLU A 156 2.52 -2.40 -17.37
CA GLU A 156 3.05 -1.06 -17.07
C GLU A 156 4.46 -1.11 -16.46
N PHE A 157 4.75 -2.07 -15.59
CA PHE A 157 6.09 -2.26 -15.03
C PHE A 157 7.10 -2.62 -16.11
N GLU A 158 6.77 -3.60 -16.98
CA GLU A 158 7.64 -4.08 -18.05
C GLU A 158 7.92 -2.96 -19.09
N ASP A 159 6.88 -2.24 -19.50
CA ASP A 159 6.98 -1.17 -20.49
C ASP A 159 7.81 0.02 -20.02
N ARG A 160 7.70 0.39 -18.73
CA ARG A 160 8.33 1.60 -18.20
C ARG A 160 9.72 1.36 -17.64
N PHE A 161 9.98 0.18 -17.11
CA PHE A 161 11.18 -0.09 -16.32
C PHE A 161 11.97 -1.30 -16.83
N GLY A 162 11.45 -2.03 -17.82
CA GLY A 162 12.08 -3.21 -18.38
C GLY A 162 11.76 -4.50 -17.65
N GLU A 163 12.61 -5.51 -17.78
CA GLU A 163 12.41 -6.85 -17.24
C GLU A 163 12.17 -6.84 -15.73
N LEU A 164 11.14 -7.58 -15.29
CA LEU A 164 10.72 -7.62 -13.89
C LEU A 164 11.72 -8.37 -13.01
N PRO A 165 12.24 -7.76 -11.95
CA PRO A 165 12.98 -8.45 -10.91
C PRO A 165 12.11 -9.48 -10.18
N SER A 166 12.75 -10.51 -9.60
CA SER A 166 12.06 -11.55 -8.83
C SER A 166 11.19 -11.00 -7.71
N GLU A 167 11.64 -9.94 -7.02
CA GLU A 167 10.92 -9.30 -5.92
C GLU A 167 9.62 -8.63 -6.39
N VAL A 168 9.62 -8.04 -7.59
CA VAL A 168 8.41 -7.46 -8.19
C VAL A 168 7.45 -8.55 -8.67
N LEU A 169 7.96 -9.63 -9.25
CA LEU A 169 7.15 -10.79 -9.61
C LEU A 169 6.45 -11.39 -8.37
N ILE A 170 7.19 -11.56 -7.28
CA ILE A 170 6.64 -12.05 -6.01
C ILE A 170 5.57 -11.07 -5.48
N LEU A 171 5.81 -9.75 -5.56
CA LEU A 171 4.85 -8.73 -5.13
C LEU A 171 3.53 -8.81 -5.92
N LEU A 172 3.60 -8.95 -7.24
CA LEU A 172 2.42 -9.11 -8.10
C LEU A 172 1.66 -10.41 -7.80
N ARG A 173 2.39 -11.54 -7.66
CA ARG A 173 1.81 -12.83 -7.27
C ARG A 173 1.14 -12.77 -5.90
N THR A 174 1.77 -12.14 -4.92
CA THR A 174 1.23 -11.89 -3.58
C THR A 174 -0.10 -11.14 -3.66
N SER A 175 -0.16 -10.08 -4.46
CA SER A 175 -1.38 -9.29 -4.66
C SER A 175 -2.49 -10.09 -5.33
N ARG A 176 -2.17 -10.95 -6.30
CA ARG A 176 -3.12 -11.88 -6.95
C ARG A 176 -3.68 -12.89 -5.96
N VAL A 177 -2.84 -13.46 -5.10
CA VAL A 177 -3.24 -14.39 -4.03
C VAL A 177 -4.19 -13.70 -3.05
N GLN A 178 -3.85 -12.51 -2.56
CA GLN A 178 -4.71 -11.74 -1.64
C GLN A 178 -6.08 -11.42 -2.26
N LEU A 179 -6.11 -10.98 -3.51
CA LEU A 179 -7.35 -10.66 -4.21
C LEU A 179 -8.21 -11.92 -4.44
N SER A 180 -7.60 -13.03 -4.84
CA SER A 180 -8.28 -14.32 -5.04
C SER A 180 -8.86 -14.85 -3.73
N ALA A 181 -8.10 -14.76 -2.64
CA ALA A 181 -8.55 -15.17 -1.31
C ALA A 181 -9.72 -14.30 -0.80
N ALA A 182 -9.65 -12.97 -1.00
CA ALA A 182 -10.72 -12.06 -0.62
C ALA A 182 -12.05 -12.40 -1.34
N ARG A 183 -12.00 -12.75 -2.63
CA ARG A 183 -13.17 -13.19 -3.40
C ARG A 183 -13.80 -14.49 -2.87
N LEU A 184 -12.98 -15.36 -2.29
CA LEU A 184 -13.43 -16.61 -1.67
C LEU A 184 -13.90 -16.43 -0.22
N GLY A 185 -13.85 -15.21 0.31
CA GLY A 185 -14.23 -14.92 1.69
C GLY A 185 -13.17 -15.32 2.72
N ILE A 186 -11.91 -15.41 2.31
CA ILE A 186 -10.77 -15.71 3.20
C ILE A 186 -10.21 -14.37 3.71
N SER A 187 -10.19 -14.19 5.03
CA SER A 187 -9.71 -12.96 5.68
C SER A 187 -8.20 -12.96 5.92
N LYS A 188 -7.61 -14.15 6.11
CA LYS A 188 -6.19 -14.27 6.43
C LYS A 188 -5.59 -15.55 5.83
N LEU A 189 -4.37 -15.42 5.32
CA LEU A 189 -3.49 -16.49 4.87
C LEU A 189 -2.19 -16.40 5.70
N GLU A 190 -1.82 -17.47 6.36
CA GLU A 190 -0.63 -17.54 7.20
C GLU A 190 0.24 -18.72 6.78
N ALA A 191 1.51 -18.45 6.52
CA ALA A 191 2.50 -19.48 6.22
C ALA A 191 3.41 -19.69 7.42
N GLY A 192 3.43 -20.89 7.94
CA GLY A 192 4.36 -21.35 8.96
C GLY A 192 5.36 -22.38 8.40
N PRO A 193 6.37 -22.79 9.18
CA PRO A 193 7.44 -23.66 8.70
C PRO A 193 6.95 -25.03 8.17
N LYS A 194 5.83 -25.53 8.68
CA LYS A 194 5.29 -26.87 8.37
C LYS A 194 3.79 -26.87 8.05
N ALA A 195 3.16 -25.69 8.01
CA ALA A 195 1.72 -25.59 7.79
C ALA A 195 1.33 -24.26 7.14
N LEU A 196 0.27 -24.30 6.34
CA LEU A 196 -0.43 -23.13 5.85
C LEU A 196 -1.78 -23.06 6.55
N ALA A 197 -2.21 -21.86 6.94
CA ALA A 197 -3.50 -21.66 7.57
C ALA A 197 -4.32 -20.61 6.79
N LEU A 198 -5.60 -20.92 6.57
CA LEU A 198 -6.59 -20.06 5.97
C LEU A 198 -7.64 -19.73 7.03
N THR A 199 -7.89 -18.44 7.27
CA THR A 199 -8.98 -17.99 8.15
C THR A 199 -10.12 -17.49 7.30
N PHE A 200 -11.32 -18.02 7.54
CA PHE A 200 -12.53 -17.72 6.78
C PHE A 200 -13.34 -16.62 7.42
N THR A 201 -14.14 -15.93 6.61
CA THR A 201 -15.16 -14.99 7.08
C THR A 201 -16.52 -15.66 7.13
N PRO A 202 -17.49 -15.13 7.87
CA PRO A 202 -18.88 -15.61 7.80
C PRO A 202 -19.51 -15.55 6.40
N LYS A 203 -18.91 -14.78 5.48
CA LYS A 203 -19.35 -14.62 4.08
C LYS A 203 -18.80 -15.69 3.14
N THR A 204 -17.92 -16.58 3.62
CA THR A 204 -17.32 -17.64 2.79
C THR A 204 -18.41 -18.59 2.27
N PRO A 205 -18.47 -18.84 0.93
CA PRO A 205 -19.45 -19.78 0.38
C PRO A 205 -19.25 -21.19 0.94
N ALA A 206 -20.36 -21.84 1.33
CA ALA A 206 -20.33 -23.18 1.89
C ALA A 206 -19.66 -24.21 0.97
N LYS A 207 -19.80 -24.05 -0.37
CA LYS A 207 -19.16 -24.89 -1.37
C LYS A 207 -17.63 -24.83 -1.28
N VAL A 208 -17.06 -23.63 -1.14
CA VAL A 208 -15.61 -23.40 -0.99
C VAL A 208 -15.10 -24.09 0.26
N LEU A 209 -15.79 -23.88 1.37
CA LEU A 209 -15.40 -24.49 2.65
C LEU A 209 -15.46 -26.01 2.58
N ALA A 210 -16.55 -26.57 2.01
CA ALA A 210 -16.71 -28.01 1.85
C ALA A 210 -15.65 -28.62 0.94
N HIS A 211 -15.27 -27.92 -0.16
CA HIS A 211 -14.25 -28.36 -1.08
C HIS A 211 -12.88 -28.38 -0.40
N LEU A 212 -12.48 -27.29 0.25
CA LEU A 212 -11.17 -27.18 0.90
C LEU A 212 -11.03 -28.12 2.09
N THR A 213 -12.10 -28.37 2.85
CA THR A 213 -12.07 -29.31 3.99
C THR A 213 -11.88 -30.77 3.57
N LYS A 214 -12.29 -31.13 2.34
CA LYS A 214 -12.09 -32.49 1.80
C LYS A 214 -10.68 -32.73 1.29
N LYS A 215 -9.87 -31.69 1.14
CA LYS A 215 -8.50 -31.82 0.64
C LYS A 215 -7.63 -32.59 1.64
N ALA A 216 -6.79 -33.50 1.12
CA ALA A 216 -5.88 -34.31 1.93
C ALA A 216 -4.97 -33.42 2.82
N GLY A 217 -4.85 -33.76 4.10
CA GLY A 217 -4.05 -33.01 5.06
C GLY A 217 -4.71 -31.75 5.61
N ALA A 218 -5.96 -31.47 5.27
CA ALA A 218 -6.72 -30.35 5.81
C ALA A 218 -7.28 -30.67 7.21
N VAL A 219 -6.95 -29.84 8.19
CA VAL A 219 -7.49 -29.93 9.56
C VAL A 219 -8.25 -28.66 9.87
N ARG A 220 -9.54 -28.76 10.12
CA ARG A 220 -10.38 -27.64 10.49
C ARG A 220 -10.34 -27.37 12.00
N ARG A 221 -10.16 -26.11 12.38
CA ARG A 221 -10.29 -25.61 13.75
C ARG A 221 -11.08 -24.31 13.72
N ASP A 222 -12.30 -24.34 14.19
CA ASP A 222 -13.24 -23.21 14.21
C ASP A 222 -13.40 -22.55 12.82
N ASP A 223 -12.95 -21.32 12.69
CA ASP A 223 -12.93 -20.51 11.45
C ASP A 223 -11.67 -20.71 10.60
N ARG A 224 -10.74 -21.59 11.03
CA ARG A 224 -9.45 -21.83 10.38
C ARG A 224 -9.37 -23.21 9.76
N LEU A 225 -8.72 -23.28 8.61
CA LEU A 225 -8.33 -24.51 7.95
C LEU A 225 -6.81 -24.56 7.83
N ILE A 226 -6.22 -25.61 8.35
CA ILE A 226 -4.76 -25.80 8.41
C ILE A 226 -4.39 -26.94 7.48
N PHE A 227 -3.45 -26.70 6.57
CA PHE A 227 -2.86 -27.69 5.68
C PHE A 227 -1.44 -27.98 6.14
N GLN A 228 -1.12 -29.24 6.34
CA GLN A 228 0.26 -29.67 6.55
C GLN A 228 0.99 -29.63 5.21
N VAL A 229 2.12 -28.95 5.18
CA VAL A 229 2.97 -28.82 3.99
C VAL A 229 4.39 -29.23 4.32
N SER A 230 5.11 -29.72 3.33
CA SER A 230 6.56 -29.91 3.45
C SER A 230 7.22 -28.54 3.62
N SER A 231 8.19 -28.44 4.53
CA SER A 231 8.93 -27.20 4.77
C SER A 231 9.43 -26.59 3.47
N GLY A 232 9.11 -25.30 3.25
CA GLY A 232 9.47 -24.55 2.05
C GLY A 232 9.87 -23.13 2.35
N THR A 233 10.54 -22.50 1.41
CA THR A 233 10.79 -21.04 1.41
C THR A 233 9.47 -20.30 1.15
N GLY A 234 9.43 -19.00 1.45
CA GLY A 234 8.25 -18.17 1.24
C GLY A 234 7.68 -18.22 -0.19
N GLU A 235 8.53 -18.38 -1.20
CA GLU A 235 8.09 -18.52 -2.59
C GLU A 235 7.35 -19.84 -2.86
N LYS A 236 7.84 -20.97 -2.33
CA LYS A 236 7.13 -22.26 -2.41
C LYS A 236 5.80 -22.22 -1.66
N GLN A 237 5.74 -21.53 -0.54
CA GLN A 237 4.51 -21.35 0.21
C GLN A 237 3.51 -20.48 -0.55
N LEU A 238 3.98 -19.44 -1.26
CA LEU A 238 3.14 -18.63 -2.15
C LEU A 238 2.54 -19.48 -3.27
N GLU A 239 3.33 -20.34 -3.89
CA GLU A 239 2.90 -21.29 -4.92
C GLU A 239 1.82 -22.27 -4.41
N GLN A 240 1.98 -22.75 -3.18
CA GLN A 240 0.99 -23.61 -2.53
C GLN A 240 -0.33 -22.86 -2.27
N PHE A 241 -0.29 -21.59 -1.85
CA PHE A 241 -1.50 -20.77 -1.74
C PHE A 241 -2.17 -20.57 -3.09
N GLU A 242 -1.40 -20.28 -4.15
CA GLU A 242 -1.94 -20.15 -5.52
C GLU A 242 -2.69 -21.42 -5.94
N GLN A 243 -2.11 -22.59 -5.71
CA GLN A 243 -2.72 -23.87 -6.04
C GLN A 243 -4.02 -24.11 -5.25
N ILE A 244 -3.98 -23.90 -3.92
CA ILE A 244 -5.17 -24.07 -3.06
C ILE A 244 -6.31 -23.16 -3.50
N LEU A 245 -6.01 -21.90 -3.81
CA LEU A 245 -7.01 -20.92 -4.22
C LEU A 245 -7.53 -21.17 -5.64
N ALA A 246 -6.69 -21.64 -6.56
CA ALA A 246 -7.11 -22.02 -7.91
C ALA A 246 -8.11 -23.17 -7.90
N GLU A 247 -7.85 -24.21 -7.11
CA GLU A 247 -8.76 -25.35 -6.93
C GLU A 247 -10.09 -24.91 -6.30
N ALA A 248 -10.03 -24.03 -5.28
CA ALA A 248 -11.22 -23.50 -4.64
C ALA A 248 -12.06 -22.65 -5.61
N ASN A 249 -11.45 -21.84 -6.47
CA ASN A 249 -12.14 -21.06 -7.50
C ASN A 249 -12.84 -21.95 -8.55
N THR A 250 -12.22 -23.07 -8.91
CA THR A 250 -12.82 -24.03 -9.87
C THR A 250 -14.10 -24.66 -9.29
N SER A 251 -14.19 -24.84 -7.98
CA SER A 251 -15.37 -25.39 -7.30
C SER A 251 -16.57 -24.43 -7.27
N MET A 252 -16.37 -23.16 -7.62
CA MET A 252 -17.41 -22.14 -7.67
C MET A 252 -18.11 -22.04 -9.03
N ARG A 253 -17.49 -22.57 -10.09
CA ARG A 253 -18.07 -22.69 -11.42
C ARG A 253 -18.99 -23.90 -11.49
#